data_74e14459c57ed9501ce0a55b611efdb6
#
_entry.id   74e14459c57ed9501ce0a55b611efdb6
#
_cell.length_a   1.000
_cell.length_b   1.000
_cell.length_c   1.000
_cell.angle_alpha   90.00
_cell.angle_beta   90.00
_cell.angle_gamma   90.00
#
_symmetry.space_group_name_H-M   'P 1'
#
loop_
_entity.id
_entity.type
_entity.pdbx_description
1 polymer ?
#
loop_
_entity_poly.entity_id
_entity_poly.type
_entity_poly.pdbx_seq_one_letter_code
_entity_poly.pdbx_strand_id
1 'polypeptide(L)'
;MGLIVLNLSTNSFMDHVPSSLGNLTALESLDLSQNKLSGKIPHQLISLTFLEYLNLSQNQLVGPIPQGGQFWTFEISSFEGNLGLCGSPLPKICGNNETPTYETSQESSRLEGFDWKVVVIGYACGLIIGLVIGYFTTSRRTVWFVRNFGVHLRS
;
A
#
# COMPACT_ATOMS: atom_id res chain seq x y z
N MET A 1 -22.26 25.93 -17.57
CA MET A 1 -21.11 25.07 -17.95
C MET A 1 -19.94 25.48 -17.09
N GLY A 2 -19.29 24.53 -16.41
CA GLY A 2 -18.09 24.77 -15.59
C GLY A 2 -16.84 24.19 -16.24
N LEU A 3 -15.67 24.57 -15.75
CA LEU A 3 -14.41 23.98 -16.17
C LEU A 3 -14.34 22.54 -15.64
N ILE A 4 -14.08 21.58 -16.53
CA ILE A 4 -14.03 20.14 -16.21
C ILE A 4 -12.59 19.68 -16.04
N VAL A 5 -11.67 20.15 -16.88
CA VAL A 5 -10.27 19.77 -16.87
C VAL A 5 -9.38 20.99 -16.80
N LEU A 6 -8.43 21.01 -15.87
CA LEU A 6 -7.40 22.03 -15.76
C LEU A 6 -6.04 21.35 -15.68
N ASN A 7 -5.26 21.47 -16.74
CA ASN A 7 -3.88 21.01 -16.76
C ASN A 7 -2.93 22.20 -16.92
N LEU A 8 -2.14 22.45 -15.89
CA LEU A 8 -1.08 23.47 -15.82
C LEU A 8 0.27 22.84 -15.50
N SER A 9 0.42 21.54 -15.71
CA SER A 9 1.65 20.81 -15.42
C SER A 9 2.83 21.28 -16.27
N THR A 10 4.03 20.98 -15.80
CA THR A 10 5.28 21.28 -16.52
C THR A 10 5.42 22.74 -16.90
N ASN A 11 5.23 23.61 -15.91
CA ASN A 11 5.37 25.06 -16.04
C ASN A 11 6.33 25.62 -14.98
N SER A 12 6.36 26.92 -14.81
CA SER A 12 7.19 27.60 -13.81
C SER A 12 6.33 28.39 -12.83
N PHE A 13 5.11 27.96 -12.57
CA PHE A 13 4.24 28.63 -11.60
C PHE A 13 4.87 28.58 -10.21
N MET A 14 4.92 29.74 -9.59
CA MET A 14 5.42 29.98 -8.24
C MET A 14 4.28 30.40 -7.36
N ASP A 15 4.60 30.52 -6.01
CA ASP A 15 3.65 30.95 -5.00
C ASP A 15 2.64 29.87 -4.62
N HIS A 16 1.57 30.23 -3.99
CA HIS A 16 0.62 29.29 -3.38
C HIS A 16 -0.43 28.82 -4.37
N VAL A 17 -0.89 27.61 -4.20
CA VAL A 17 -2.08 27.11 -4.91
C VAL A 17 -3.28 27.99 -4.48
N PRO A 18 -3.97 28.64 -5.43
CA PRO A 18 -5.08 29.53 -5.07
C PRO A 18 -6.26 28.79 -4.45
N SER A 19 -6.73 29.23 -3.30
CA SER A 19 -7.92 28.65 -2.63
C SER A 19 -9.20 28.77 -3.48
N SER A 20 -9.25 29.76 -4.38
CA SER A 20 -10.35 29.97 -5.34
C SER A 20 -10.53 28.80 -6.33
N LEU A 21 -9.53 27.93 -6.52
CA LEU A 21 -9.70 26.71 -7.30
C LEU A 21 -10.79 25.80 -6.71
N GLY A 22 -11.02 25.85 -5.40
CA GLY A 22 -12.11 25.13 -4.75
C GLY A 22 -13.51 25.57 -5.18
N ASN A 23 -13.64 26.70 -5.88
CA ASN A 23 -14.91 27.17 -6.44
C ASN A 23 -15.24 26.54 -7.81
N LEU A 24 -14.29 25.81 -8.40
CA LEU A 24 -14.49 25.14 -9.69
C LEU A 24 -15.20 23.80 -9.47
N THR A 25 -16.41 23.85 -8.94
CA THR A 25 -17.15 22.66 -8.45
C THR A 25 -17.44 21.60 -9.52
N ALA A 26 -17.34 21.92 -10.79
CA ALA A 26 -17.50 20.98 -11.91
C ALA A 26 -16.15 20.35 -12.35
N LEU A 27 -15.05 20.61 -11.62
CA LEU A 27 -13.74 20.13 -12.01
C LEU A 27 -13.61 18.63 -11.70
N GLU A 28 -13.25 17.87 -12.73
CA GLU A 28 -13.03 16.42 -12.65
C GLU A 28 -11.52 16.08 -12.68
N SER A 29 -10.71 16.92 -13.32
CA SER A 29 -9.26 16.69 -13.44
C SER A 29 -8.48 17.97 -13.17
N LEU A 30 -7.49 17.87 -12.25
CA LEU A 30 -6.57 18.95 -11.88
C LEU A 30 -5.14 18.45 -11.90
N ASP A 31 -4.33 18.97 -12.82
CA ASP A 31 -2.90 18.70 -12.90
C ASP A 31 -2.08 19.97 -12.72
N LEU A 32 -1.39 20.10 -11.60
CA LEU A 32 -0.47 21.20 -11.28
C LEU A 32 0.97 20.68 -11.10
N SER A 33 1.26 19.45 -11.52
CA SER A 33 2.55 18.81 -11.32
C SER A 33 3.70 19.53 -12.03
N GLN A 34 4.92 19.25 -11.56
CA GLN A 34 6.14 19.80 -12.16
C GLN A 34 6.13 21.33 -12.28
N ASN A 35 5.93 22.00 -11.15
CA ASN A 35 5.95 23.44 -10.99
C ASN A 35 6.84 23.84 -9.80
N LYS A 36 6.76 25.09 -9.38
CA LYS A 36 7.46 25.63 -8.19
C LYS A 36 6.45 26.13 -7.16
N LEU A 37 5.26 25.54 -7.15
CA LEU A 37 4.20 25.89 -6.21
C LEU A 37 4.64 25.58 -4.76
N SER A 38 4.34 26.49 -3.85
CA SER A 38 4.78 26.45 -2.45
C SER A 38 3.61 26.58 -1.48
N GLY A 39 3.92 26.55 -0.17
CA GLY A 39 2.89 26.70 0.85
C GLY A 39 2.01 25.47 1.01
N LYS A 40 0.89 25.62 1.69
CA LYS A 40 -0.03 24.52 2.00
C LYS A 40 -0.99 24.26 0.87
N ILE A 41 -1.43 23.01 0.73
CA ILE A 41 -2.56 22.65 -0.12
C ILE A 41 -3.83 23.28 0.48
N PRO A 42 -4.57 24.12 -0.27
CA PRO A 42 -5.77 24.76 0.26
C PRO A 42 -6.85 23.74 0.64
N HIS A 43 -7.37 23.86 1.85
CA HIS A 43 -8.45 23.00 2.33
C HIS A 43 -9.72 23.11 1.46
N GLN A 44 -9.90 24.23 0.76
CA GLN A 44 -11.03 24.50 -0.15
C GLN A 44 -11.11 23.49 -1.32
N LEU A 45 -9.98 22.84 -1.66
CA LEU A 45 -9.99 21.82 -2.71
C LEU A 45 -10.83 20.57 -2.34
N ILE A 46 -11.12 20.36 -1.06
CA ILE A 46 -12.02 19.29 -0.60
C ILE A 46 -13.45 19.47 -1.16
N SER A 47 -13.84 20.71 -1.47
CA SER A 47 -15.16 21.02 -2.04
C SER A 47 -15.33 20.55 -3.49
N LEU A 48 -14.27 20.10 -4.14
CA LEU A 48 -14.30 19.56 -5.50
C LEU A 48 -14.80 18.11 -5.49
N THR A 49 -16.09 17.91 -5.33
CA THR A 49 -16.70 16.60 -5.14
C THR A 49 -16.69 15.71 -6.39
N PHE A 50 -16.48 16.28 -7.55
CA PHE A 50 -16.36 15.56 -8.83
C PHE A 50 -14.92 15.31 -9.24
N LEU A 51 -13.92 15.72 -8.42
CA LEU A 51 -12.52 15.58 -8.78
C LEU A 51 -12.10 14.10 -8.74
N GLU A 52 -11.87 13.52 -9.91
CA GLU A 52 -11.44 12.13 -10.09
C GLU A 52 -9.92 11.99 -10.26
N TYR A 53 -9.29 13.01 -10.82
CA TYR A 53 -7.83 13.04 -11.03
C TYR A 53 -7.21 14.27 -10.39
N LEU A 54 -6.22 14.06 -9.55
CA LEU A 54 -5.41 15.09 -8.92
C LEU A 54 -3.92 14.76 -9.07
N ASN A 55 -3.15 15.72 -9.56
CA ASN A 55 -1.70 15.61 -9.56
C ASN A 55 -1.05 16.93 -9.09
N LEU A 56 -0.45 16.90 -7.91
CA LEU A 56 0.31 17.99 -7.29
C LEU A 56 1.79 17.66 -7.17
N SER A 57 2.24 16.54 -7.75
CA SER A 57 3.59 16.03 -7.60
C SER A 57 4.66 17.00 -8.13
N GLN A 58 5.89 16.83 -7.67
CA GLN A 58 7.05 17.62 -8.11
C GLN A 58 6.83 19.13 -7.98
N ASN A 59 6.54 19.56 -6.74
CA ASN A 59 6.39 20.94 -6.32
C ASN A 59 7.14 21.20 -5.00
N GLN A 60 6.94 22.35 -4.38
CA GLN A 60 7.53 22.75 -3.10
C GLN A 60 6.46 22.91 -2.00
N LEU A 61 5.38 22.13 -2.09
CA LEU A 61 4.27 22.17 -1.17
C LEU A 61 4.69 21.65 0.21
N VAL A 62 4.06 22.19 1.26
CA VAL A 62 4.39 21.89 2.66
C VAL A 62 3.14 21.68 3.52
N GLY A 63 3.32 21.04 4.67
CA GLY A 63 2.25 20.84 5.65
C GLY A 63 1.37 19.63 5.38
N PRO A 64 0.25 19.51 6.10
CA PRO A 64 -0.62 18.35 6.00
C PRO A 64 -1.40 18.33 4.69
N ILE A 65 -1.51 17.13 4.10
CA ILE A 65 -2.46 16.90 3.02
C ILE A 65 -3.87 17.01 3.60
N PRO A 66 -4.76 17.84 2.98
CA PRO A 66 -6.14 17.94 3.43
C PRO A 66 -6.84 16.58 3.46
N GLN A 67 -7.61 16.32 4.50
CA GLN A 67 -8.35 15.07 4.67
C GLN A 67 -9.83 15.30 4.48
N GLY A 68 -10.48 14.49 3.67
CA GLY A 68 -11.92 14.58 3.38
C GLY A 68 -12.22 14.60 1.88
N GLY A 69 -13.50 14.42 1.54
CA GLY A 69 -13.96 14.40 0.14
C GLY A 69 -13.17 13.40 -0.70
N GLN A 70 -12.84 13.80 -1.92
CA GLN A 70 -12.08 12.98 -2.87
C GLN A 70 -10.61 12.78 -2.49
N PHE A 71 -10.06 13.56 -1.54
CA PHE A 71 -8.66 13.43 -1.11
C PHE A 71 -8.33 12.04 -0.52
N TRP A 72 -9.34 11.31 -0.03
CA TRP A 72 -9.16 9.93 0.44
C TRP A 72 -8.89 8.91 -0.67
N THR A 73 -9.18 9.26 -1.92
CA THR A 73 -9.04 8.35 -3.07
C THR A 73 -7.73 8.51 -3.82
N PHE A 74 -7.00 9.61 -3.57
CA PHE A 74 -5.77 9.89 -4.30
C PHE A 74 -4.58 9.12 -3.71
N GLU A 75 -3.74 8.63 -4.60
CA GLU A 75 -2.56 7.84 -4.28
C GLU A 75 -1.35 8.71 -3.92
N ILE A 76 -0.31 8.07 -3.39
CA ILE A 76 0.98 8.70 -3.06
C ILE A 76 1.54 9.48 -4.26
N SER A 77 1.44 8.92 -5.46
CA SER A 77 1.91 9.50 -6.72
C SER A 77 1.38 10.91 -6.99
N SER A 78 0.17 11.21 -6.54
CA SER A 78 -0.44 12.55 -6.67
C SER A 78 0.30 13.64 -5.90
N PHE A 79 1.11 13.28 -4.90
CA PHE A 79 1.76 14.20 -3.95
C PHE A 79 3.29 14.07 -3.94
N GLU A 80 3.84 13.08 -4.64
CA GLU A 80 5.27 12.80 -4.67
C GLU A 80 6.13 14.01 -5.05
N GLY A 81 7.39 14.04 -4.55
CA GLY A 81 8.30 15.13 -4.88
C GLY A 81 8.04 16.44 -4.14
N ASN A 82 7.14 16.45 -3.13
CA ASN A 82 6.92 17.55 -2.21
C ASN A 82 7.49 17.21 -0.84
N LEU A 83 8.76 17.52 -0.58
CA LEU A 83 9.47 17.12 0.65
C LEU A 83 8.83 17.66 1.94
N GLY A 84 8.07 18.75 1.84
CA GLY A 84 7.41 19.39 2.97
C GLY A 84 6.03 18.86 3.30
N LEU A 85 5.42 18.04 2.44
CA LEU A 85 4.10 17.47 2.72
C LEU A 85 4.17 16.33 3.73
N CYS A 86 3.06 16.11 4.43
CA CYS A 86 2.87 15.07 5.42
C CYS A 86 1.41 14.63 5.54
N GLY A 87 1.16 13.50 6.20
CA GLY A 87 -0.18 12.94 6.36
C GLY A 87 -0.59 12.02 5.21
N SER A 88 -1.67 11.25 5.43
CA SER A 88 -2.17 10.27 4.45
C SER A 88 -2.42 10.92 3.08
N PRO A 89 -2.06 10.27 1.95
CA PRO A 89 -1.52 8.91 1.85
C PRO A 89 0.01 8.77 2.03
N LEU A 90 0.73 9.88 2.28
CA LEU A 90 2.17 9.82 2.49
C LEU A 90 2.53 9.10 3.80
N PRO A 91 3.64 8.34 3.85
CA PRO A 91 4.08 7.68 5.07
C PRO A 91 4.58 8.65 6.15
N LYS A 92 4.89 9.90 5.77
CA LYS A 92 5.38 10.95 6.67
C LYS A 92 4.27 11.47 7.56
N ILE A 93 4.40 11.25 8.87
CA ILE A 93 3.45 11.75 9.88
C ILE A 93 3.63 13.26 10.06
N CYS A 94 2.51 14.01 10.15
CA CYS A 94 2.53 15.41 10.49
C CYS A 94 2.62 15.59 12.01
N GLY A 95 3.62 16.27 12.46
CA GLY A 95 3.77 16.63 13.86
C GLY A 95 5.22 16.56 14.32
N ASN A 96 5.62 17.60 15.02
CA ASN A 96 6.90 17.86 15.65
C ASN A 96 8.02 18.36 14.73
N ASN A 97 8.39 19.63 14.99
CA ASN A 97 9.67 20.20 14.63
C ASN A 97 10.77 19.43 15.41
N GLU A 98 11.10 18.25 14.93
CA GLU A 98 12.35 17.61 15.31
C GLU A 98 13.18 17.49 14.04
N THR A 99 14.33 18.19 14.07
CA THR A 99 15.48 17.97 13.21
C THR A 99 15.61 16.49 12.88
N PRO A 100 15.93 16.14 11.63
CA PRO A 100 16.19 14.75 11.29
C PRO A 100 17.46 14.29 12.00
N THR A 101 17.33 13.82 13.21
CA THR A 101 18.28 12.87 13.78
C THR A 101 18.06 11.59 13.02
N TYR A 102 19.08 11.23 12.26
CA TYR A 102 19.22 9.90 11.67
C TYR A 102 19.34 8.89 12.82
N GLU A 103 18.21 8.50 13.37
CA GLU A 103 18.15 7.22 14.04
C GLU A 103 17.80 6.19 13.00
N THR A 104 18.84 5.44 12.65
CA THR A 104 18.75 4.16 11.96
C THR A 104 17.98 3.19 12.86
N SER A 105 16.69 3.37 12.97
CA SER A 105 15.80 2.29 13.34
C SER A 105 15.45 1.59 12.02
N GLN A 106 16.13 0.48 11.79
CA GLN A 106 15.67 -0.58 10.94
C GLN A 106 14.30 -1.04 11.41
N GLU A 107 13.28 -0.28 11.09
CA GLU A 107 11.94 -0.79 11.00
C GLU A 107 11.78 -1.28 9.56
N SER A 108 12.20 -2.54 9.40
CA SER A 108 11.92 -3.33 8.22
C SER A 108 10.47 -3.10 7.84
N SER A 109 10.29 -2.47 6.67
CA SER A 109 9.07 -2.59 5.90
C SER A 109 8.62 -4.05 6.02
N ARG A 110 7.60 -4.28 6.82
CA ARG A 110 6.82 -5.49 6.77
C ARG A 110 6.10 -5.49 5.43
N LEU A 111 6.87 -5.80 4.39
CA LEU A 111 6.29 -6.59 3.32
C LEU A 111 5.62 -7.74 4.08
N GLU A 112 4.34 -7.94 3.91
CA GLU A 112 3.69 -9.20 4.23
C GLU A 112 4.36 -10.27 3.39
N GLY A 113 5.61 -10.53 3.73
CA GLY A 113 6.37 -11.68 3.30
C GLY A 113 5.70 -12.84 3.98
N PHE A 114 5.14 -13.70 3.19
CA PHE A 114 4.75 -15.05 3.49
C PHE A 114 5.62 -15.57 4.65
N ASP A 115 5.02 -15.67 5.84
CA ASP A 115 5.79 -15.98 7.05
C ASP A 115 6.35 -17.39 6.86
N TRP A 116 7.66 -17.48 6.54
CA TRP A 116 8.35 -18.75 6.28
C TRP A 116 8.12 -19.77 7.41
N LYS A 117 7.81 -19.28 8.62
CA LYS A 117 7.46 -20.11 9.78
C LYS A 117 6.17 -20.89 9.54
N VAL A 118 5.16 -20.26 8.90
CA VAL A 118 3.90 -20.94 8.56
C VAL A 118 4.15 -22.05 7.53
N VAL A 119 5.05 -21.80 6.57
CA VAL A 119 5.45 -22.81 5.58
C VAL A 119 6.14 -23.99 6.24
N VAL A 120 7.10 -23.72 7.12
CA VAL A 120 7.84 -24.77 7.83
C VAL A 120 6.91 -25.59 8.74
N ILE A 121 6.00 -24.93 9.45
CA ILE A 121 5.02 -25.63 10.31
C ILE A 121 4.08 -26.48 9.45
N GLY A 122 3.56 -25.95 8.34
CA GLY A 122 2.70 -26.70 7.42
C GLY A 122 3.41 -27.91 6.81
N TYR A 123 4.69 -27.75 6.41
CA TYR A 123 5.49 -28.85 5.87
C TYR A 123 5.76 -29.94 6.92
N ALA A 124 6.13 -29.54 8.13
CA ALA A 124 6.38 -30.48 9.23
C ALA A 124 5.12 -31.28 9.61
N CYS A 125 3.98 -30.60 9.74
CA CYS A 125 2.70 -31.27 10.00
C CYS A 125 2.30 -32.23 8.87
N GLY A 126 2.44 -31.81 7.61
CA GLY A 126 2.16 -32.65 6.44
C GLY A 126 3.04 -33.90 6.39
N LEU A 127 4.32 -33.77 6.70
CA LEU A 127 5.25 -34.89 6.72
C LEU A 127 4.93 -35.91 7.81
N ILE A 128 4.59 -35.44 9.02
CA ILE A 128 4.20 -36.31 10.14
C ILE A 128 2.89 -37.07 9.79
N ILE A 129 1.89 -36.35 9.29
CA ILE A 129 0.61 -36.97 8.90
C ILE A 129 0.82 -37.97 7.77
N GLY A 130 1.64 -37.64 6.77
CA GLY A 130 1.97 -38.54 5.67
C GLY A 130 2.66 -39.83 6.12
N LEU A 131 3.64 -39.71 7.05
CA LEU A 131 4.34 -40.87 7.62
C LEU A 131 3.39 -41.74 8.44
N VAL A 132 2.51 -41.15 9.25
CA VAL A 132 1.54 -41.90 10.06
C VAL A 132 0.56 -42.65 9.16
N ILE A 133 -0.01 -41.97 8.16
CA ILE A 133 -0.92 -42.62 7.21
C ILE A 133 -0.22 -43.73 6.42
N GLY A 134 1.01 -43.44 5.95
CA GLY A 134 1.86 -44.41 5.24
C GLY A 134 2.14 -45.65 6.10
N TYR A 135 2.49 -45.47 7.35
CA TYR A 135 2.72 -46.55 8.30
C TYR A 135 1.44 -47.41 8.51
N PHE A 136 0.29 -46.77 8.73
CA PHE A 136 -0.97 -47.51 8.94
C PHE A 136 -1.40 -48.25 7.67
N THR A 137 -1.23 -47.67 6.49
CA THR A 137 -1.62 -48.33 5.24
C THR A 137 -0.70 -49.50 4.89
N THR A 138 0.60 -49.37 5.10
CA THR A 138 1.55 -50.47 4.87
C THR A 138 1.40 -51.56 5.93
N SER A 139 1.18 -51.22 7.19
CA SER A 139 0.93 -52.18 8.27
C SER A 139 -0.34 -53.01 8.03
N ARG A 140 -1.43 -52.35 7.61
CA ARG A 140 -2.66 -53.06 7.25
C ARG A 140 -2.53 -53.93 6.01
N ARG A 141 -1.75 -53.49 5.00
CA ARG A 141 -1.51 -54.29 3.81
C ARG A 141 -0.66 -55.53 4.11
N THR A 142 0.37 -55.41 4.96
CA THR A 142 1.20 -56.56 5.37
C THR A 142 0.39 -57.57 6.19
N VAL A 143 -0.43 -57.10 7.13
CA VAL A 143 -1.33 -58.00 7.89
C VAL A 143 -2.36 -58.65 7.01
N TRP A 144 -2.94 -57.94 6.04
CA TRP A 144 -3.90 -58.52 5.09
C TRP A 144 -3.23 -59.53 4.17
N PHE A 145 -1.99 -59.25 3.67
CA PHE A 145 -1.22 -60.17 2.80
C PHE A 145 -0.83 -61.44 3.53
N VAL A 146 -0.34 -61.35 4.75
CA VAL A 146 0.03 -62.53 5.58
C VAL A 146 -1.20 -63.34 5.92
N ARG A 147 -2.36 -62.69 6.14
CA ARG A 147 -3.61 -63.41 6.47
C ARG A 147 -4.26 -64.09 5.28
N ASN A 148 -4.12 -63.56 4.05
CA ASN A 148 -4.78 -64.11 2.86
C ASN A 148 -3.85 -64.93 1.98
N PHE A 149 -2.53 -64.74 2.09
CA PHE A 149 -1.51 -65.50 1.33
C PHE A 149 -0.53 -66.16 2.26
N GLY A 150 -0.97 -66.57 3.42
CA GLY A 150 -0.15 -67.32 4.37
C GLY A 150 0.57 -68.44 3.66
N VAL A 151 1.85 -68.20 3.38
CA VAL A 151 2.75 -69.17 2.79
C VAL A 151 2.90 -70.31 3.80
N HIS A 152 2.33 -71.45 3.48
CA HIS A 152 2.65 -72.72 4.13
C HIS A 152 4.11 -73.06 3.80
N LEU A 153 5.03 -72.53 4.55
CA LEU A 153 6.36 -73.12 4.63
C LEU A 153 6.30 -74.23 5.67
N ARG A 154 6.01 -75.43 5.19
CA ARG A 154 6.22 -76.63 5.94
C ARG A 154 7.53 -77.20 5.48
N SER A 155 8.43 -77.38 6.43
CA SER A 155 9.72 -78.07 6.39
C SER A 155 9.73 -79.35 5.58
#